data_99608b774f54215383451294d8bddb8e
#
_entry.id   99608b774f54215383451294d8bddb8e
#
_cell.length_a   1.000
_cell.length_b   1.000
_cell.length_c   1.000
_cell.angle_alpha   90.00
_cell.angle_beta   90.00
_cell.angle_gamma   90.00
#
_symmetry.space_group_name_H-M   'P 1'
#
loop_
_entity.id
_entity.type
_entity.pdbx_description
1 polymer ?
#
loop_
_entity_poly.entity_id
_entity_poly.type
_entity_poly.pdbx_seq_one_letter_code
_entity_poly.pdbx_strand_id
1 'polypeptide(L)'
;FILIHLVSGGAGLIGSYMIDDLLGKNNKVICIDNFSTGNKKNIIKWLKDDRFKLIEQDITKPVDLEVNRIWHFACPASPTKYKIDPINTSRTSFIGTYNMLELAKKNNARILIASSSEIYGNPKVHPQPESYFGYVNPISKRSCYVEGKRFCESLALDYLRMHKTDIRIARIFNTYGPRMAQKDGRVISNFISQAICGKPMYIYGSGDQTRSFCYVDDLIQGLKKIMDSNYNLPINLGSQEELSILNLAKLIKKKINDKVDIVYMKQLEDDPIRRQPDTNLAVKLLKWKAKTLIEDGLELTIKNFLNN
;
A
#
# COMPACT_ATOMS: atom_id res chain seq x y z
N PHE A 1 -12.15 10.11 24.25
CA PHE A 1 -10.71 9.95 24.56
C PHE A 1 -9.91 10.30 23.30
N ILE A 2 -8.86 11.13 23.48
CA ILE A 2 -7.90 11.44 22.41
C ILE A 2 -6.90 10.29 22.36
N LEU A 3 -6.81 9.60 21.20
CA LEU A 3 -5.83 8.54 20.99
C LEU A 3 -4.55 9.11 20.37
N ILE A 4 -3.41 8.53 20.75
CA ILE A 4 -2.12 8.79 20.14
C ILE A 4 -1.85 7.69 19.10
N HIS A 5 -1.80 8.06 17.84
CA HIS A 5 -1.53 7.17 16.73
C HIS A 5 -0.11 7.34 16.23
N LEU A 6 0.60 6.23 16.00
CA LEU A 6 1.84 6.21 15.24
C LEU A 6 1.54 5.77 13.81
N VAL A 7 2.02 6.53 12.82
CA VAL A 7 1.96 6.17 11.40
C VAL A 7 3.38 6.09 10.87
N SER A 8 3.89 4.88 10.68
CA SER A 8 5.18 4.69 10.00
C SER A 8 4.99 4.66 8.48
N GLY A 9 5.86 5.34 7.73
CA GLY A 9 5.65 5.58 6.29
C GLY A 9 4.56 6.61 6.02
N GLY A 10 4.41 7.58 6.92
CA GLY A 10 3.32 8.56 6.88
C GLY A 10 3.40 9.56 5.72
N ALA A 11 4.56 9.76 5.11
CA ALA A 11 4.72 10.61 3.94
C ALA A 11 4.42 9.90 2.60
N GLY A 12 4.16 8.58 2.63
CA GLY A 12 3.72 7.80 1.48
C GLY A 12 2.26 8.05 1.10
N LEU A 13 1.80 7.41 0.01
CA LEU A 13 0.42 7.51 -0.46
C LEU A 13 -0.58 7.16 0.67
N ILE A 14 -0.53 5.93 1.17
CA ILE A 14 -1.51 5.43 2.15
C ILE A 14 -1.36 6.16 3.49
N GLY A 15 -0.10 6.31 3.97
CA GLY A 15 0.19 6.93 5.27
C GLY A 15 -0.31 8.37 5.36
N SER A 16 -0.15 9.17 4.30
CA SER A 16 -0.57 10.58 4.30
C SER A 16 -2.08 10.76 4.31
N TYR A 17 -2.83 9.88 3.65
CA TYR A 17 -4.30 9.87 3.73
C TYR A 17 -4.78 9.39 5.11
N MET A 18 -4.08 8.42 5.71
CA MET A 18 -4.39 7.98 7.08
C MET A 18 -4.15 9.11 8.09
N ILE A 19 -3.05 9.86 7.96
CA ILE A 19 -2.78 11.02 8.82
C ILE A 19 -3.90 12.06 8.70
N ASP A 20 -4.36 12.35 7.47
CA ASP A 20 -5.47 13.29 7.25
C ASP A 20 -6.74 12.83 7.98
N ASP A 21 -7.12 11.56 7.85
CA ASP A 21 -8.32 11.04 8.51
C ASP A 21 -8.21 11.07 10.04
N LEU A 22 -7.05 10.72 10.58
CA LEU A 22 -6.84 10.67 12.04
C LEU A 22 -6.87 12.06 12.67
N LEU A 23 -6.18 13.04 12.08
CA LEU A 23 -6.17 14.43 12.55
C LEU A 23 -7.52 15.11 12.36
N GLY A 24 -8.24 14.79 11.26
CA GLY A 24 -9.61 15.25 11.04
C GLY A 24 -10.59 14.77 12.13
N LYS A 25 -10.26 13.71 12.89
CA LYS A 25 -11.03 13.19 14.02
C LYS A 25 -10.50 13.60 15.39
N ASN A 26 -9.69 14.65 15.43
CA ASN A 26 -9.15 15.23 16.64
C ASN A 26 -8.21 14.32 17.46
N ASN A 27 -7.57 13.32 16.81
CA ASN A 27 -6.53 12.51 17.44
C ASN A 27 -5.16 13.21 17.40
N LYS A 28 -4.20 12.67 18.18
CA LYS A 28 -2.78 13.01 18.04
C LYS A 28 -2.09 12.00 17.12
N VAL A 29 -1.21 12.48 16.25
CA VAL A 29 -0.51 11.64 15.29
C VAL A 29 1.00 11.87 15.36
N ILE A 30 1.75 10.79 15.52
CA ILE A 30 3.20 10.75 15.36
C ILE A 30 3.47 10.08 14.00
N CYS A 31 4.15 10.77 13.11
CA CYS A 31 4.58 10.27 11.81
C CYS A 31 6.06 9.90 11.86
N ILE A 32 6.42 8.69 11.48
CA ILE A 32 7.83 8.30 11.25
C ILE A 32 8.01 8.03 9.76
N ASP A 33 8.94 8.75 9.12
CA ASP A 33 9.31 8.55 7.72
C ASP A 33 10.75 8.99 7.50
N ASN A 34 11.51 8.28 6.68
CA ASN A 34 12.88 8.64 6.29
C ASN A 34 12.93 9.30 4.90
N PHE A 35 11.77 9.50 4.29
CA PHE A 35 11.57 10.09 2.95
C PHE A 35 12.30 9.38 1.80
N SER A 36 12.71 8.13 1.99
CA SER A 36 13.36 7.35 0.92
C SER A 36 12.42 7.12 -0.28
N THR A 37 11.12 7.02 -0.02
CA THR A 37 10.07 6.90 -1.05
C THR A 37 8.88 7.83 -0.80
N GLY A 38 8.70 8.29 0.43
CA GLY A 38 7.69 9.26 0.83
C GLY A 38 8.02 10.68 0.35
N ASN A 39 7.00 11.54 0.27
CA ASN A 39 7.15 12.93 -0.12
C ASN A 39 6.66 13.85 1.01
N LYS A 40 7.53 14.71 1.51
CA LYS A 40 7.23 15.67 2.59
C LYS A 40 6.05 16.61 2.24
N LYS A 41 5.82 16.88 0.96
CA LYS A 41 4.66 17.65 0.48
C LYS A 41 3.32 17.03 0.90
N ASN A 42 3.25 15.70 1.02
CA ASN A 42 2.02 14.99 1.39
C ASN A 42 1.54 15.29 2.82
N ILE A 43 2.47 15.71 3.70
CA ILE A 43 2.21 15.97 5.13
C ILE A 43 2.49 17.41 5.56
N ILE A 44 2.94 18.28 4.63
CA ILE A 44 3.41 19.63 4.93
C ILE A 44 2.35 20.49 5.66
N LYS A 45 1.06 20.31 5.32
CA LYS A 45 -0.04 21.06 5.94
C LYS A 45 -0.19 20.79 7.44
N TRP A 46 0.34 19.68 7.94
CA TRP A 46 0.24 19.29 9.35
C TRP A 46 1.45 19.69 10.20
N LEU A 47 2.57 20.14 9.59
CA LEU A 47 3.80 20.43 10.32
C LEU A 47 3.67 21.53 11.38
N LYS A 48 2.62 22.35 11.31
CA LYS A 48 2.31 23.42 12.27
C LYS A 48 1.14 23.08 13.21
N ASP A 49 0.56 21.88 13.11
CA ASP A 49 -0.53 21.42 13.98
C ASP A 49 0.06 20.79 15.24
N ASP A 50 -0.29 21.31 16.42
CA ASP A 50 0.21 20.82 17.72
C ASP A 50 -0.14 19.36 18.03
N ARG A 51 -1.09 18.79 17.30
CA ARG A 51 -1.48 17.38 17.40
C ARG A 51 -0.63 16.48 16.52
N PHE A 52 0.23 17.04 15.66
CA PHE A 52 1.06 16.31 14.72
C PHE A 52 2.53 16.43 15.08
N LYS A 53 3.22 15.29 15.18
CA LYS A 53 4.67 15.23 15.39
C LYS A 53 5.32 14.42 14.27
N LEU A 54 6.29 15.01 13.57
CA LEU A 54 7.13 14.32 12.60
C LEU A 54 8.44 13.88 13.26
N ILE A 55 8.79 12.61 13.05
CA ILE A 55 10.10 12.04 13.38
C ILE A 55 10.72 11.57 12.06
N GLU A 56 11.75 12.28 11.61
CA GLU A 56 12.49 11.92 10.41
C GLU A 56 13.51 10.84 10.75
N GLN A 57 13.11 9.58 10.61
CA GLN A 57 13.93 8.44 11.00
C GLN A 57 13.59 7.19 10.18
N ASP A 58 14.61 6.35 9.97
CA ASP A 58 14.43 5.00 9.45
C ASP A 58 13.87 4.07 10.54
N ILE A 59 12.82 3.32 10.22
CA ILE A 59 12.15 2.41 11.16
C ILE A 59 13.00 1.20 11.57
N THR A 60 14.11 0.95 10.90
CA THR A 60 15.11 -0.04 11.33
C THR A 60 15.85 0.39 12.61
N LYS A 61 15.75 1.66 12.99
CA LYS A 61 16.17 2.15 14.28
C LYS A 61 14.99 2.10 15.26
N PRO A 62 15.19 1.57 16.47
CA PRO A 62 14.11 1.51 17.46
C PRO A 62 13.69 2.92 17.90
N VAL A 63 12.45 3.05 18.32
CA VAL A 63 11.88 4.26 18.89
C VAL A 63 11.24 3.94 20.24
N ASP A 64 11.30 4.89 21.16
CA ASP A 64 10.63 4.81 22.45
C ASP A 64 9.57 5.93 22.52
N LEU A 65 8.30 5.54 22.39
CA LEU A 65 7.15 6.43 22.28
C LEU A 65 5.97 5.85 23.05
N GLU A 66 5.14 6.72 23.61
CA GLU A 66 3.84 6.35 24.14
C GLU A 66 2.79 6.43 23.04
N VAL A 67 2.13 5.31 22.71
CA VAL A 67 1.16 5.22 21.62
C VAL A 67 0.04 4.25 21.97
N ASN A 68 -1.17 4.53 21.47
CA ASN A 68 -2.31 3.64 21.61
C ASN A 68 -2.53 2.74 20.38
N ARG A 69 -2.22 3.24 19.19
CA ARG A 69 -2.39 2.53 17.92
C ARG A 69 -1.22 2.77 16.99
N ILE A 70 -0.79 1.74 16.27
CA ILE A 70 0.29 1.79 15.30
C ILE A 70 -0.24 1.39 13.93
N TRP A 71 -0.02 2.25 12.92
CA TRP A 71 -0.30 2.01 11.52
C TRP A 71 1.04 1.82 10.80
N HIS A 72 1.39 0.56 10.55
CA HIS A 72 2.71 0.25 10.01
C HIS A 72 2.68 0.10 8.49
N PHE A 73 2.97 1.21 7.77
CA PHE A 73 3.01 1.27 6.30
C PHE A 73 4.43 1.36 5.73
N ALA A 74 5.43 1.66 6.54
CA ALA A 74 6.79 1.93 6.07
C ALA A 74 7.42 0.70 5.42
N CYS A 75 7.54 0.72 4.10
CA CYS A 75 8.31 -0.20 3.29
C CYS A 75 8.36 0.34 1.84
N PRO A 76 9.49 0.26 1.13
CA PRO A 76 9.50 0.49 -0.31
C PRO A 76 8.54 -0.51 -0.99
N ALA A 77 7.50 -0.02 -1.67
CA ALA A 77 6.40 -0.87 -2.15
C ALA A 77 6.26 -0.95 -3.67
N SER A 78 6.99 -0.13 -4.42
CA SER A 78 6.96 -0.20 -5.89
C SER A 78 8.15 -0.98 -6.46
N PRO A 79 7.97 -1.72 -7.56
CA PRO A 79 9.03 -2.53 -8.18
C PRO A 79 10.29 -1.75 -8.55
N THR A 80 10.14 -0.48 -8.94
CA THR A 80 11.27 0.40 -9.26
C THR A 80 12.03 0.83 -8.01
N LYS A 81 11.36 0.92 -6.85
CA LYS A 81 11.98 1.40 -5.61
C LYS A 81 12.62 0.27 -4.82
N TYR A 82 11.89 -0.83 -4.56
CA TYR A 82 12.44 -1.93 -3.75
C TYR A 82 13.59 -2.69 -4.45
N LYS A 83 13.75 -2.55 -5.78
CA LYS A 83 14.88 -3.15 -6.53
C LYS A 83 16.15 -2.28 -6.52
N ILE A 84 16.08 -1.01 -6.14
CA ILE A 84 17.26 -0.13 -6.05
C ILE A 84 18.20 -0.64 -4.96
N ASP A 85 17.64 -0.94 -3.78
CA ASP A 85 18.38 -1.52 -2.66
C ASP A 85 17.53 -2.66 -2.06
N PRO A 86 17.66 -3.88 -2.61
CA PRO A 86 16.88 -5.02 -2.15
C PRO A 86 17.25 -5.46 -0.74
N ILE A 87 18.51 -5.27 -0.32
CA ILE A 87 18.98 -5.60 1.04
C ILE A 87 18.27 -4.67 2.03
N ASN A 88 18.28 -3.36 1.78
CA ASN A 88 17.60 -2.42 2.66
C ASN A 88 16.08 -2.63 2.66
N THR A 89 15.48 -3.02 1.54
CA THR A 89 14.07 -3.40 1.48
C THR A 89 13.75 -4.57 2.41
N SER A 90 14.58 -5.62 2.38
CA SER A 90 14.45 -6.76 3.29
C SER A 90 14.64 -6.35 4.76
N ARG A 91 15.66 -5.54 5.05
CA ARG A 91 15.92 -5.01 6.40
C ARG A 91 14.75 -4.17 6.92
N THR A 92 14.21 -3.27 6.09
CA THR A 92 13.06 -2.45 6.44
C THR A 92 11.84 -3.31 6.76
N SER A 93 11.59 -4.34 5.95
CA SER A 93 10.50 -5.28 6.21
C SER A 93 10.69 -6.03 7.53
N PHE A 94 11.86 -6.61 7.75
CA PHE A 94 12.13 -7.42 8.95
C PHE A 94 12.33 -6.56 10.20
N ILE A 95 13.41 -5.76 10.23
CA ILE A 95 13.82 -5.00 11.43
C ILE A 95 12.77 -3.93 11.76
N GLY A 96 12.25 -3.25 10.72
CA GLY A 96 11.22 -2.24 10.90
C GLY A 96 9.93 -2.82 11.51
N THR A 97 9.45 -3.96 11.01
CA THR A 97 8.27 -4.63 11.58
C THR A 97 8.54 -5.14 12.99
N TYR A 98 9.73 -5.71 13.24
CA TYR A 98 10.15 -6.14 14.58
C TYR A 98 10.11 -4.97 15.58
N ASN A 99 10.70 -3.82 15.24
CA ASN A 99 10.70 -2.63 16.11
C ASN A 99 9.28 -2.11 16.38
N MET A 100 8.39 -2.13 15.38
CA MET A 100 7.00 -1.71 15.55
C MET A 100 6.19 -2.69 16.42
N LEU A 101 6.48 -3.98 16.32
CA LEU A 101 5.86 -5.00 17.18
C LEU A 101 6.36 -4.92 18.62
N GLU A 102 7.67 -4.67 18.85
CA GLU A 102 8.20 -4.43 20.19
C GLU A 102 7.59 -3.18 20.82
N LEU A 103 7.44 -2.10 20.04
CA LEU A 103 6.78 -0.89 20.52
C LEU A 103 5.29 -1.15 20.85
N ALA A 104 4.58 -1.92 20.02
CA ALA A 104 3.20 -2.31 20.26
C ALA A 104 3.06 -3.12 21.55
N LYS A 105 3.93 -4.12 21.75
CA LYS A 105 4.00 -4.95 22.96
C LYS A 105 4.26 -4.10 24.20
N LYS A 106 5.26 -3.20 24.16
CA LYS A 106 5.63 -2.32 25.29
C LYS A 106 4.47 -1.44 25.73
N ASN A 107 3.68 -0.92 24.78
CA ASN A 107 2.58 0.02 25.04
C ASN A 107 1.21 -0.66 25.22
N ASN A 108 1.09 -1.98 25.10
CA ASN A 108 -0.19 -2.66 24.91
C ASN A 108 -1.04 -2.02 23.79
N ALA A 109 -0.37 -1.54 22.75
CA ALA A 109 -0.99 -0.84 21.64
C ALA A 109 -1.47 -1.81 20.56
N ARG A 110 -2.61 -1.48 19.90
CA ARG A 110 -3.05 -2.21 18.72
C ARG A 110 -2.20 -1.80 17.53
N ILE A 111 -1.68 -2.78 16.78
CA ILE A 111 -0.90 -2.54 15.57
C ILE A 111 -1.57 -3.13 14.35
N LEU A 112 -1.68 -2.33 13.27
CA LEU A 112 -2.03 -2.78 11.93
C LEU A 112 -0.79 -2.84 11.06
N ILE A 113 -0.54 -4.01 10.47
CA ILE A 113 0.56 -4.27 9.55
C ILE A 113 0.03 -4.27 8.13
N ALA A 114 0.59 -3.40 7.29
CA ALA A 114 0.33 -3.41 5.87
C ALA A 114 1.11 -4.56 5.21
N SER A 115 0.43 -5.68 5.00
CA SER A 115 0.84 -6.71 4.07
C SER A 115 0.46 -6.35 2.63
N SER A 116 0.61 -7.23 1.70
CA SER A 116 0.44 -6.96 0.27
C SER A 116 -0.15 -8.14 -0.46
N SER A 117 -0.87 -7.89 -1.56
CA SER A 117 -1.25 -8.93 -2.51
C SER A 117 -0.06 -9.64 -3.16
N GLU A 118 1.14 -9.05 -3.07
CA GLU A 118 2.38 -9.67 -3.60
C GLU A 118 2.72 -10.98 -2.90
N ILE A 119 2.25 -11.23 -1.67
CA ILE A 119 2.43 -12.49 -0.95
C ILE A 119 1.84 -13.70 -1.68
N TYR A 120 0.89 -13.46 -2.58
CA TYR A 120 0.28 -14.50 -3.41
C TYR A 120 1.13 -14.92 -4.60
N GLY A 121 2.18 -14.13 -4.94
CA GLY A 121 3.08 -14.40 -6.06
C GLY A 121 2.39 -14.34 -7.42
N ASN A 122 2.67 -15.31 -8.28
CA ASN A 122 1.93 -15.56 -9.51
C ASN A 122 0.81 -16.57 -9.22
N PRO A 123 -0.40 -16.12 -8.86
CA PRO A 123 -1.39 -16.99 -8.23
C PRO A 123 -1.98 -17.99 -9.20
N LYS A 124 -2.17 -19.23 -8.70
CA LYS A 124 -2.88 -20.31 -9.39
C LYS A 124 -4.38 -20.35 -9.07
N VAL A 125 -4.82 -19.52 -8.12
CA VAL A 125 -6.21 -19.39 -7.69
C VAL A 125 -6.68 -17.98 -8.01
N HIS A 126 -7.88 -17.83 -8.57
CA HIS A 126 -8.43 -16.56 -8.97
C HIS A 126 -9.96 -16.49 -8.73
N PRO A 127 -10.50 -15.45 -8.10
CA PRO A 127 -9.78 -14.43 -7.33
C PRO A 127 -9.05 -15.01 -6.12
N GLN A 128 -8.06 -14.28 -5.53
CA GLN A 128 -7.24 -14.79 -4.43
C GLN A 128 -7.94 -14.64 -3.08
N PRO A 129 -8.37 -15.73 -2.41
CA PRO A 129 -8.88 -15.70 -1.04
C PRO A 129 -7.74 -15.69 -0.01
N GLU A 130 -8.02 -15.26 1.22
CA GLU A 130 -7.03 -15.23 2.29
C GLU A 130 -6.47 -16.61 2.65
N SER A 131 -7.22 -17.67 2.41
CA SER A 131 -6.79 -19.06 2.63
C SER A 131 -5.77 -19.58 1.61
N TYR A 132 -5.57 -18.87 0.50
CA TYR A 132 -4.55 -19.24 -0.49
C TYR A 132 -3.16 -18.80 -0.03
N PHE A 133 -2.23 -19.76 0.11
CA PHE A 133 -0.89 -19.50 0.63
C PHE A 133 0.07 -18.87 -0.38
N GLY A 134 -0.33 -18.80 -1.63
CA GLY A 134 0.47 -18.18 -2.70
C GLY A 134 1.35 -19.16 -3.47
N TYR A 135 1.85 -18.67 -4.59
CA TYR A 135 2.85 -19.34 -5.43
C TYR A 135 3.98 -18.35 -5.73
N VAL A 136 4.98 -18.35 -4.87
CA VAL A 136 6.07 -17.37 -4.85
C VAL A 136 7.37 -18.02 -5.31
N ASN A 137 8.13 -17.32 -6.15
CA ASN A 137 9.50 -17.66 -6.49
C ASN A 137 10.47 -16.96 -5.52
N PRO A 138 11.10 -17.69 -4.56
CA PRO A 138 11.94 -17.08 -3.52
C PRO A 138 13.28 -16.52 -4.03
N ILE A 139 13.70 -16.90 -5.23
CA ILE A 139 14.94 -16.42 -5.87
C ILE A 139 14.71 -15.31 -6.89
N SER A 140 13.46 -14.84 -7.02
CA SER A 140 13.09 -13.73 -7.90
C SER A 140 13.70 -12.41 -7.43
N LYS A 141 13.96 -11.49 -8.38
CA LYS A 141 14.35 -10.10 -8.06
C LYS A 141 13.29 -9.33 -7.26
N ARG A 142 12.07 -9.87 -7.12
CA ARG A 142 10.97 -9.31 -6.32
C ARG A 142 10.95 -9.86 -4.89
N SER A 143 11.71 -10.93 -4.60
CA SER A 143 11.63 -11.68 -3.34
C SER A 143 11.98 -10.84 -2.12
N CYS A 144 12.86 -9.84 -2.24
CA CYS A 144 13.17 -8.91 -1.15
C CYS A 144 11.92 -8.23 -0.56
N TYR A 145 10.92 -7.94 -1.40
CA TYR A 145 9.65 -7.37 -0.97
C TYR A 145 8.61 -8.45 -0.65
N VAL A 146 8.47 -9.44 -1.53
CA VAL A 146 7.45 -10.50 -1.40
C VAL A 146 7.66 -11.32 -0.14
N GLU A 147 8.86 -11.89 0.03
CA GLU A 147 9.21 -12.68 1.23
C GLU A 147 9.28 -11.80 2.47
N GLY A 148 9.74 -10.54 2.33
CA GLY A 148 9.68 -9.58 3.41
C GLY A 148 8.27 -9.40 3.97
N LYS A 149 7.25 -9.26 3.10
CA LYS A 149 5.84 -9.13 3.53
C LYS A 149 5.27 -10.44 4.10
N ARG A 150 5.62 -11.59 3.52
CA ARG A 150 5.24 -12.90 4.06
C ARG A 150 5.81 -13.10 5.47
N PHE A 151 7.07 -12.74 5.66
CA PHE A 151 7.72 -12.81 6.97
C PHE A 151 7.08 -11.86 7.99
N CYS A 152 6.68 -10.64 7.58
CA CYS A 152 5.96 -9.71 8.47
C CYS A 152 4.66 -10.30 9.02
N GLU A 153 3.88 -11.02 8.19
CA GLU A 153 2.67 -11.71 8.65
C GLU A 153 3.01 -12.81 9.66
N SER A 154 4.01 -13.65 9.38
CA SER A 154 4.45 -14.72 10.27
C SER A 154 4.90 -14.17 11.61
N LEU A 155 5.80 -13.17 11.60
CA LEU A 155 6.31 -12.53 12.81
C LEU A 155 5.18 -11.92 13.65
N ALA A 156 4.23 -11.22 13.00
CA ALA A 156 3.10 -10.64 13.71
C ALA A 156 2.25 -11.69 14.43
N LEU A 157 1.97 -12.82 13.75
CA LEU A 157 1.22 -13.93 14.35
C LEU A 157 1.98 -14.59 15.50
N ASP A 158 3.31 -14.63 15.47
CA ASP A 158 4.12 -15.12 16.59
C ASP A 158 4.05 -14.17 17.78
N TYR A 159 4.06 -12.85 17.57
CA TYR A 159 3.81 -11.88 18.64
C TYR A 159 2.41 -12.03 19.26
N LEU A 160 1.40 -12.30 18.44
CA LEU A 160 0.06 -12.60 18.94
C LEU A 160 0.06 -13.87 19.82
N ARG A 161 0.70 -14.95 19.37
CA ARG A 161 0.74 -16.25 20.08
C ARG A 161 1.50 -16.15 21.39
N MET A 162 2.69 -15.55 21.35
CA MET A 162 3.63 -15.53 22.47
C MET A 162 3.35 -14.41 23.47
N HIS A 163 2.95 -13.22 23.00
CA HIS A 163 2.85 -12.02 23.82
C HIS A 163 1.44 -11.46 23.89
N LYS A 164 0.47 -12.06 23.18
CA LYS A 164 -0.91 -11.56 23.09
C LYS A 164 -0.99 -10.12 22.54
N THR A 165 0.03 -9.71 21.76
CA THR A 165 0.03 -8.40 21.11
C THR A 165 -1.19 -8.26 20.21
N ASP A 166 -1.91 -7.15 20.32
CA ASP A 166 -3.17 -6.93 19.61
C ASP A 166 -2.90 -6.49 18.16
N ILE A 167 -2.70 -7.48 17.28
CA ILE A 167 -2.31 -7.27 15.88
C ILE A 167 -3.52 -7.26 14.94
N ARG A 168 -3.35 -6.55 13.81
CA ARG A 168 -4.22 -6.59 12.62
C ARG A 168 -3.35 -6.70 11.37
N ILE A 169 -3.81 -7.43 10.35
CA ILE A 169 -3.06 -7.63 9.11
C ILE A 169 -3.96 -7.30 7.93
N ALA A 170 -3.54 -6.33 7.10
CA ALA A 170 -4.23 -5.97 5.87
C ALA A 170 -3.41 -6.39 4.66
N ARG A 171 -3.91 -7.31 3.83
CA ARG A 171 -3.34 -7.64 2.51
C ARG A 171 -3.86 -6.65 1.49
N ILE A 172 -3.06 -5.62 1.23
CA ILE A 172 -3.43 -4.51 0.37
C ILE A 172 -3.17 -4.88 -1.09
N PHE A 173 -4.20 -4.78 -1.91
CA PHE A 173 -4.10 -4.91 -3.37
C PHE A 173 -3.73 -3.57 -4.01
N ASN A 174 -3.53 -3.54 -5.34
CA ASN A 174 -3.06 -2.34 -6.01
C ASN A 174 -3.92 -1.13 -5.65
N THR A 175 -3.28 -0.14 -5.05
CA THR A 175 -3.94 1.09 -4.61
C THR A 175 -3.37 2.27 -5.38
N TYR A 176 -4.25 3.21 -5.76
CA TYR A 176 -3.90 4.42 -6.48
C TYR A 176 -4.62 5.63 -5.92
N GLY A 177 -4.15 6.84 -6.28
CA GLY A 177 -4.77 8.08 -5.88
C GLY A 177 -3.87 9.31 -6.08
N PRO A 178 -4.37 10.52 -5.79
CA PRO A 178 -3.73 11.78 -6.11
C PRO A 178 -2.29 11.97 -5.62
N ARG A 179 -1.93 11.48 -4.43
CA ARG A 179 -0.58 11.63 -3.86
C ARG A 179 0.42 10.56 -4.29
N MET A 180 0.07 9.79 -5.31
CA MET A 180 0.99 8.86 -5.94
C MET A 180 2.16 9.62 -6.56
N ALA A 181 3.40 9.17 -6.34
CA ALA A 181 4.55 9.82 -6.95
C ALA A 181 4.52 9.64 -8.49
N GLN A 182 4.79 10.70 -9.24
CA GLN A 182 4.81 10.64 -10.72
C GLN A 182 5.80 9.59 -11.25
N LYS A 183 6.95 9.43 -10.58
CA LYS A 183 7.97 8.42 -10.88
C LYS A 183 7.88 7.20 -9.96
N ASP A 184 6.66 6.81 -9.57
CA ASP A 184 6.46 5.66 -8.68
C ASP A 184 6.81 4.33 -9.35
N GLY A 185 6.64 4.24 -10.67
CA GLY A 185 6.97 3.04 -11.45
C GLY A 185 5.84 2.02 -11.54
N ARG A 186 4.71 2.23 -10.88
CA ARG A 186 3.50 1.42 -11.05
C ARG A 186 2.71 1.89 -12.26
N VAL A 187 1.89 1.01 -12.84
CA VAL A 187 1.27 1.19 -14.15
C VAL A 187 0.43 2.48 -14.26
N ILE A 188 -0.40 2.79 -13.26
CA ILE A 188 -1.25 4.01 -13.29
C ILE A 188 -0.41 5.27 -13.32
N SER A 189 0.58 5.41 -12.42
CA SER A 189 1.46 6.60 -12.38
C SER A 189 2.30 6.74 -13.66
N ASN A 190 2.78 5.60 -14.20
CA ASN A 190 3.55 5.61 -15.44
C ASN A 190 2.70 6.09 -16.62
N PHE A 191 1.51 5.50 -16.80
CA PHE A 191 0.63 5.86 -17.92
C PHE A 191 0.16 7.31 -17.84
N ILE A 192 -0.23 7.79 -16.65
CA ILE A 192 -0.61 9.20 -16.47
C ILE A 192 0.55 10.12 -16.81
N SER A 193 1.75 9.86 -16.26
CA SER A 193 2.93 10.70 -16.50
C SER A 193 3.35 10.68 -17.97
N GLN A 194 3.30 9.52 -18.62
CA GLN A 194 3.62 9.39 -20.06
C GLN A 194 2.62 10.16 -20.91
N ALA A 195 1.31 10.00 -20.64
CA ALA A 195 0.27 10.69 -21.41
C ALA A 195 0.32 12.21 -21.25
N ILE A 196 0.57 12.72 -20.04
CA ILE A 196 0.74 14.16 -19.77
C ILE A 196 1.95 14.73 -20.55
N CYS A 197 3.05 13.97 -20.58
CA CYS A 197 4.26 14.39 -21.28
C CYS A 197 4.21 14.17 -22.80
N GLY A 198 3.11 13.67 -23.37
CA GLY A 198 3.00 13.32 -24.78
C GLY A 198 3.93 12.18 -25.23
N LYS A 199 4.40 11.35 -24.29
CA LYS A 199 5.29 10.21 -24.54
C LYS A 199 4.49 8.92 -24.75
N PRO A 200 5.00 7.94 -25.52
CA PRO A 200 4.35 6.65 -25.64
C PRO A 200 4.10 5.98 -24.30
N MET A 201 2.94 5.33 -24.16
CA MET A 201 2.62 4.49 -23.02
C MET A 201 3.15 3.07 -23.26
N TYR A 202 4.04 2.60 -22.39
CA TYR A 202 4.70 1.31 -22.55
C TYR A 202 3.93 0.20 -21.84
N ILE A 203 3.42 -0.77 -22.60
CA ILE A 203 2.81 -1.99 -22.09
C ILE A 203 3.82 -3.12 -22.17
N TYR A 204 4.12 -3.75 -21.04
CA TYR A 204 4.98 -4.92 -20.98
C TYR A 204 4.14 -6.19 -21.18
N GLY A 205 4.47 -6.99 -22.20
CA GLY A 205 3.68 -8.14 -22.64
C GLY A 205 2.56 -7.76 -23.59
N SER A 206 1.51 -8.60 -23.71
CA SER A 206 0.36 -8.38 -24.62
C SER A 206 -0.61 -7.28 -24.16
N GLY A 207 -0.59 -6.93 -22.89
CA GLY A 207 -1.57 -6.02 -22.30
C GLY A 207 -2.85 -6.73 -21.79
N ASP A 208 -2.98 -8.04 -21.99
CA ASP A 208 -4.14 -8.83 -21.55
C ASP A 208 -4.08 -9.16 -20.04
N GLN A 209 -2.88 -9.04 -19.44
CA GLN A 209 -2.75 -9.24 -18.00
C GLN A 209 -3.67 -8.28 -17.24
N THR A 210 -4.34 -8.79 -16.23
CA THR A 210 -5.37 -8.06 -15.52
C THR A 210 -4.95 -7.67 -14.10
N ARG A 211 -5.46 -6.54 -13.64
CA ARG A 211 -5.31 -6.04 -12.27
C ARG A 211 -6.63 -5.43 -11.80
N SER A 212 -6.83 -5.43 -10.51
CA SER A 212 -7.86 -4.60 -9.88
C SER A 212 -7.19 -3.44 -9.11
N PHE A 213 -7.80 -2.27 -9.20
CA PHE A 213 -7.24 -1.04 -8.66
C PHE A 213 -8.20 -0.43 -7.64
N CYS A 214 -7.76 -0.28 -6.41
CA CYS A 214 -8.54 0.31 -5.32
C CYS A 214 -8.18 1.78 -5.15
N TYR A 215 -9.18 2.65 -5.14
CA TYR A 215 -8.96 4.05 -4.85
C TYR A 215 -8.57 4.23 -3.37
N VAL A 216 -7.66 5.17 -3.10
CA VAL A 216 -7.03 5.32 -1.78
C VAL A 216 -8.03 5.58 -0.67
N ASP A 217 -9.07 6.40 -0.89
CA ASP A 217 -10.06 6.70 0.15
C ASP A 217 -10.86 5.47 0.56
N ASP A 218 -11.24 4.60 -0.40
CA ASP A 218 -11.87 3.32 -0.08
C ASP A 218 -10.93 2.44 0.76
N LEU A 219 -9.64 2.38 0.40
CA LEU A 219 -8.66 1.62 1.17
C LEU A 219 -8.56 2.15 2.60
N ILE A 220 -8.47 3.48 2.81
CA ILE A 220 -8.39 4.09 4.14
C ILE A 220 -9.59 3.66 5.00
N GLN A 221 -10.81 3.66 4.44
CA GLN A 221 -11.99 3.19 5.18
C GLN A 221 -11.89 1.69 5.54
N GLY A 222 -11.36 0.86 4.63
CA GLY A 222 -11.11 -0.56 4.91
C GLY A 222 -10.09 -0.78 6.02
N LEU A 223 -8.97 -0.09 5.97
CA LEU A 223 -7.92 -0.16 6.99
C LEU A 223 -8.43 0.24 8.37
N LYS A 224 -9.26 1.29 8.46
CA LYS A 224 -9.89 1.71 9.72
C LYS A 224 -10.80 0.63 10.27
N LYS A 225 -11.63 0.03 9.43
CA LYS A 225 -12.50 -1.07 9.85
C LYS A 225 -11.73 -2.30 10.32
N ILE A 226 -10.59 -2.62 9.69
CA ILE A 226 -9.67 -3.66 10.19
C ILE A 226 -9.11 -3.26 11.55
N MET A 227 -8.61 -2.03 11.69
CA MET A 227 -8.05 -1.53 12.96
C MET A 227 -9.08 -1.64 14.11
N ASP A 228 -10.34 -1.35 13.84
CA ASP A 228 -11.40 -1.35 14.86
C ASP A 228 -12.03 -2.75 15.08
N SER A 229 -11.74 -3.72 14.22
CA SER A 229 -12.26 -5.09 14.34
C SER A 229 -11.54 -5.88 15.45
N ASN A 230 -12.15 -7.01 15.84
CA ASN A 230 -11.50 -7.99 16.71
C ASN A 230 -10.88 -9.17 15.95
N TYR A 231 -10.82 -9.09 14.62
CA TYR A 231 -10.24 -10.15 13.79
C TYR A 231 -8.75 -9.91 13.58
N ASN A 232 -7.92 -10.86 13.95
CA ASN A 232 -6.46 -10.74 13.99
C ASN A 232 -5.73 -11.55 12.90
N LEU A 233 -6.47 -12.24 12.02
CA LEU A 233 -5.88 -12.88 10.86
C LEU A 233 -5.91 -11.93 9.63
N PRO A 234 -5.17 -12.23 8.56
CA PRO A 234 -5.12 -11.38 7.37
C PRO A 234 -6.50 -11.16 6.74
N ILE A 235 -6.74 -9.93 6.25
CA ILE A 235 -7.92 -9.57 5.45
C ILE A 235 -7.46 -8.90 4.17
N ASN A 236 -8.00 -9.34 3.03
CA ASN A 236 -7.80 -8.70 1.73
C ASN A 236 -8.55 -7.37 1.63
N LEU A 237 -7.85 -6.32 1.22
CA LEU A 237 -8.45 -5.04 0.86
C LEU A 237 -8.09 -4.68 -0.58
N GLY A 238 -9.11 -4.47 -1.41
CA GLY A 238 -8.96 -4.09 -2.81
C GLY A 238 -10.30 -3.96 -3.52
N SER A 239 -10.25 -3.53 -4.78
CA SER A 239 -11.41 -3.54 -5.67
C SER A 239 -11.58 -4.91 -6.30
N GLN A 240 -12.83 -5.32 -6.53
CA GLN A 240 -13.17 -6.51 -7.33
C GLN A 240 -13.30 -6.19 -8.83
N GLU A 241 -13.25 -4.91 -9.21
CA GLU A 241 -13.25 -4.51 -10.61
C GLU A 241 -11.90 -4.87 -11.24
N GLU A 242 -11.91 -5.82 -12.15
CA GLU A 242 -10.71 -6.31 -12.85
C GLU A 242 -10.62 -5.66 -14.23
N LEU A 243 -9.47 -5.09 -14.54
CA LEU A 243 -9.22 -4.39 -15.79
C LEU A 243 -7.91 -4.89 -16.43
N SER A 244 -7.91 -5.09 -17.76
CA SER A 244 -6.68 -5.38 -18.49
C SER A 244 -5.79 -4.14 -18.55
N ILE A 245 -4.49 -4.36 -18.60
CA ILE A 245 -3.52 -3.25 -18.72
C ILE A 245 -3.75 -2.45 -20.00
N LEU A 246 -4.15 -3.11 -21.09
CA LEU A 246 -4.50 -2.43 -22.34
C LEU A 246 -5.73 -1.53 -22.17
N ASN A 247 -6.79 -2.01 -21.51
CA ASN A 247 -8.00 -1.21 -21.27
C ASN A 247 -7.71 -0.02 -20.34
N LEU A 248 -6.87 -0.21 -19.32
CA LEU A 248 -6.40 0.88 -18.48
C LEU A 248 -5.65 1.94 -19.30
N ALA A 249 -4.75 1.53 -20.20
CA ALA A 249 -4.02 2.44 -21.06
C ALA A 249 -4.97 3.24 -21.97
N LYS A 250 -5.94 2.56 -22.61
CA LYS A 250 -6.96 3.21 -23.45
C LYS A 250 -7.79 4.22 -22.66
N LEU A 251 -8.18 3.88 -21.42
CA LEU A 251 -8.96 4.77 -20.55
C LEU A 251 -8.16 6.04 -20.19
N ILE A 252 -6.91 5.89 -19.77
CA ILE A 252 -6.03 7.02 -19.42
C ILE A 252 -5.73 7.88 -20.66
N LYS A 253 -5.43 7.25 -21.82
CA LYS A 253 -5.23 7.90 -23.08
C LYS A 253 -6.41 8.81 -23.44
N LYS A 254 -7.64 8.28 -23.39
CA LYS A 254 -8.87 9.04 -23.68
C LYS A 254 -9.07 10.24 -22.75
N LYS A 255 -8.67 10.11 -21.46
CA LYS A 255 -8.85 11.17 -20.46
C LYS A 255 -7.79 12.28 -20.52
N ILE A 256 -6.60 12.01 -21.05
CA ILE A 256 -5.47 12.98 -21.03
C ILE A 256 -5.08 13.44 -22.43
N ASN A 257 -4.72 12.51 -23.31
CA ASN A 257 -4.22 12.82 -24.64
C ASN A 257 -4.41 11.61 -25.57
N ASP A 258 -5.42 11.64 -26.41
CA ASP A 258 -5.79 10.54 -27.31
C ASP A 258 -4.82 10.33 -28.50
N LYS A 259 -3.86 11.24 -28.67
CA LYS A 259 -2.81 11.14 -29.71
C LYS A 259 -1.58 10.34 -29.26
N VAL A 260 -1.46 10.03 -27.97
CA VAL A 260 -0.31 9.29 -27.44
C VAL A 260 -0.34 7.83 -27.92
N ASP A 261 0.80 7.34 -28.35
CA ASP A 261 0.93 5.95 -28.81
C ASP A 261 0.97 4.95 -27.64
N ILE A 262 0.49 3.73 -27.90
CA ILE A 262 0.68 2.57 -27.02
C ILE A 262 1.75 1.68 -27.67
N VAL A 263 2.83 1.43 -26.94
CA VAL A 263 3.98 0.65 -27.44
C VAL A 263 4.14 -0.60 -26.58
N TYR A 264 4.22 -1.76 -27.23
CA TYR A 264 4.39 -3.03 -26.55
C TYR A 264 5.88 -3.35 -26.36
N MET A 265 6.23 -3.77 -25.16
CA MET A 265 7.58 -4.11 -24.72
C MET A 265 7.63 -5.58 -24.29
N LYS A 266 8.83 -6.15 -24.22
CA LYS A 266 9.03 -7.50 -23.70
C LYS A 266 8.43 -7.64 -22.30
N GLN A 267 7.72 -8.76 -22.05
CA GLN A 267 7.12 -9.06 -20.76
C GLN A 267 8.18 -9.09 -19.65
N LEU A 268 7.82 -8.53 -18.49
CA LEU A 268 8.68 -8.57 -17.31
C LEU A 268 8.67 -9.97 -16.68
N GLU A 269 9.83 -10.39 -16.18
CA GLU A 269 9.95 -11.62 -15.41
C GLU A 269 9.13 -11.53 -14.12
N ASP A 270 8.49 -12.64 -13.76
CA ASP A 270 7.69 -12.80 -12.53
C ASP A 270 6.55 -11.78 -12.36
N ASP A 271 6.09 -11.13 -13.46
CA ASP A 271 4.90 -10.28 -13.38
C ASP A 271 3.65 -11.15 -13.43
N PRO A 272 2.76 -11.09 -12.43
CA PRO A 272 1.58 -11.95 -12.37
C PRO A 272 0.66 -11.74 -13.57
N ILE A 273 0.07 -12.81 -14.09
CA ILE A 273 -0.90 -12.74 -15.20
C ILE A 273 -2.20 -12.10 -14.71
N ARG A 274 -2.68 -12.51 -13.53
CA ARG A 274 -3.95 -12.05 -12.96
C ARG A 274 -3.79 -11.76 -11.47
N ARG A 275 -4.38 -10.65 -11.01
CA ARG A 275 -4.39 -10.33 -9.57
C ARG A 275 -5.67 -9.59 -9.19
N GLN A 276 -6.56 -10.28 -8.47
CA GLN A 276 -7.84 -9.76 -8.00
C GLN A 276 -8.12 -10.32 -6.61
N PRO A 277 -8.50 -9.48 -5.61
CA PRO A 277 -8.85 -9.99 -4.28
C PRO A 277 -10.19 -10.74 -4.31
N ASP A 278 -10.28 -11.83 -3.59
CA ASP A 278 -11.55 -12.20 -2.99
C ASP A 278 -11.74 -11.31 -1.75
N THR A 279 -12.81 -10.51 -1.73
CA THR A 279 -13.13 -9.60 -0.62
C THR A 279 -14.32 -10.05 0.22
N ASN A 280 -14.79 -11.29 0.06
CA ASN A 280 -15.94 -11.82 0.78
C ASN A 280 -15.74 -11.74 2.30
N LEU A 281 -14.51 -11.99 2.79
CA LEU A 281 -14.18 -11.87 4.21
C LEU A 281 -14.32 -10.43 4.71
N ALA A 282 -13.83 -9.45 3.96
CA ALA A 282 -13.96 -8.03 4.29
C ALA A 282 -15.43 -7.59 4.29
N VAL A 283 -16.24 -8.04 3.32
CA VAL A 283 -17.69 -7.78 3.31
C VAL A 283 -18.38 -8.39 4.53
N LYS A 284 -18.08 -9.65 4.82
CA LYS A 284 -18.71 -10.39 5.93
C LYS A 284 -18.39 -9.76 7.30
N LEU A 285 -17.10 -9.55 7.58
CA LEU A 285 -16.63 -9.13 8.90
C LEU A 285 -16.70 -7.62 9.11
N LEU A 286 -16.40 -6.84 8.07
CA LEU A 286 -16.19 -5.40 8.18
C LEU A 286 -17.33 -4.60 7.56
N LYS A 287 -18.26 -5.25 6.83
CA LYS A 287 -19.27 -4.57 5.99
C LYS A 287 -18.59 -3.54 5.08
N TRP A 288 -17.47 -3.94 4.47
CA TRP A 288 -16.66 -3.08 3.60
C TRP A 288 -16.48 -3.69 2.22
N LYS A 289 -16.58 -2.83 1.22
CA LYS A 289 -16.16 -3.06 -0.17
C LYS A 289 -15.68 -1.74 -0.77
N ALA A 290 -14.76 -1.80 -1.73
CA ALA A 290 -14.41 -0.63 -2.55
C ALA A 290 -15.66 -0.19 -3.36
N LYS A 291 -15.87 1.13 -3.45
CA LYS A 291 -17.03 1.73 -4.09
C LYS A 291 -16.70 2.68 -5.23
N THR A 292 -15.49 3.26 -5.20
CA THR A 292 -15.05 4.24 -6.18
C THR A 292 -14.75 3.51 -7.50
N LEU A 293 -15.47 3.88 -8.56
CA LEU A 293 -15.21 3.36 -9.90
C LEU A 293 -13.83 3.82 -10.39
N ILE A 294 -13.18 2.98 -11.20
CA ILE A 294 -11.83 3.30 -11.71
C ILE A 294 -11.82 4.64 -12.48
N GLU A 295 -12.87 4.95 -13.22
CA GLU A 295 -12.98 6.19 -14.00
C GLU A 295 -12.99 7.44 -13.12
N ASP A 296 -13.73 7.42 -12.01
CA ASP A 296 -13.84 8.52 -11.06
C ASP A 296 -12.54 8.75 -10.31
N GLY A 297 -11.94 7.68 -9.80
CA GLY A 297 -10.66 7.74 -9.10
C GLY A 297 -9.51 8.19 -10.00
N LEU A 298 -9.51 7.78 -11.28
CA LEU A 298 -8.53 8.24 -12.26
C LEU A 298 -8.66 9.75 -12.54
N GLU A 299 -9.88 10.28 -12.63
CA GLU A 299 -10.09 11.71 -12.85
C GLU A 299 -9.48 12.56 -11.74
N LEU A 300 -9.73 12.18 -10.47
CA LEU A 300 -9.13 12.85 -9.31
C LEU A 300 -7.61 12.73 -9.30
N THR A 301 -7.09 11.56 -9.68
CA THR A 301 -5.64 11.30 -9.72
C THR A 301 -4.97 12.10 -10.83
N ILE A 302 -5.54 12.12 -12.03
CA ILE A 302 -5.04 12.88 -13.18
C ILE A 302 -5.03 14.37 -12.87
N LYS A 303 -6.12 14.91 -12.32
CA LYS A 303 -6.19 16.33 -11.90
C LYS A 303 -5.05 16.72 -10.96
N ASN A 304 -4.71 15.86 -10.01
CA ASN A 304 -3.58 16.12 -9.10
C ASN A 304 -2.23 16.07 -9.82
N PHE A 305 -2.05 15.14 -10.77
CA PHE A 305 -0.80 15.04 -11.56
C PHE A 305 -0.58 16.24 -12.48
N LEU A 306 -1.66 16.84 -13.00
CA LEU A 306 -1.58 18.04 -13.83
C LEU A 306 -1.22 19.29 -13.03
N ASN A 307 -1.54 19.33 -11.72
CA ASN A 307 -1.31 20.47 -10.83
C ASN A 307 0.03 20.41 -10.08
N ASN A 308 0.84 19.36 -10.26
CA ASN A 308 2.14 19.16 -9.63
C ASN A 308 3.28 19.06 -10.66
#